data_00569df3b6f8db83f188592e0a8b480b
#
_entry.id   00569df3b6f8db83f188592e0a8b480b
#
_cell.length_a   1.000
_cell.length_b   1.000
_cell.length_c   1.000
_cell.angle_alpha   90.00
_cell.angle_beta   90.00
_cell.angle_gamma   90.00
#
_symmetry.space_group_name_H-M   'P 1'
#
loop_
_entity.id
_entity.type
_entity.pdbx_description
1 polymer ?
#
loop_
_entity_poly.entity_id
_entity_poly.type
_entity_poly.pdbx_seq_one_letter_code
_entity_poly.pdbx_strand_id
1 'polypeptide(L)'
;MRLPALTFSFPALVLLAALAGCATPQYQTTVRLIPPADAQGRACVADCEARKNACQADCQARYQACVKNIEPQVDARYAEVLKQYELELRQYAAALRRYEMELHFEWLRSYPYSYPYRHPYWWDPWPGMYFPPPYREPVMPTREGVRARLAAENCQADCGCLPAYDACFVGCGGQRVSETVCIKNCPPEK
;
A
#
# COMPACT_ATOMS: atom_id res chain seq x y z
N MET A 1 -29.75 49.17 -22.31
CA MET A 1 -28.71 48.13 -22.07
C MET A 1 -29.39 46.87 -21.58
N ARG A 2 -29.50 45.83 -22.43
CA ARG A 2 -30.13 44.54 -22.08
C ARG A 2 -29.00 43.55 -21.76
N LEU A 3 -28.99 43.03 -20.52
CA LEU A 3 -28.09 41.96 -20.08
C LEU A 3 -28.52 40.62 -20.73
N PRO A 4 -27.61 39.82 -21.27
CA PRO A 4 -27.95 38.49 -21.74
C PRO A 4 -28.16 37.54 -20.58
N ALA A 5 -29.30 36.83 -20.57
CA ALA A 5 -29.61 35.76 -19.64
C ALA A 5 -28.67 34.57 -19.88
N LEU A 6 -27.83 34.27 -18.90
CA LEU A 6 -27.03 33.04 -18.86
C LEU A 6 -27.95 31.83 -18.62
N THR A 7 -28.34 31.15 -19.68
CA THR A 7 -28.97 29.82 -19.59
C THR A 7 -27.94 28.80 -19.17
N PHE A 8 -27.81 28.59 -17.85
CA PHE A 8 -27.01 27.48 -17.30
C PHE A 8 -27.70 26.16 -17.68
N SER A 9 -27.00 25.36 -18.51
CA SER A 9 -27.49 24.12 -19.07
C SER A 9 -27.67 23.08 -17.95
N PHE A 10 -28.89 22.65 -17.70
CA PHE A 10 -29.29 21.65 -16.69
C PHE A 10 -28.42 20.36 -16.66
N PRO A 11 -27.84 19.84 -17.79
CA PRO A 11 -27.01 18.65 -17.77
C PRO A 11 -25.68 18.83 -17.05
N ALA A 12 -25.10 20.03 -16.99
CA ALA A 12 -23.83 20.29 -16.29
C ALA A 12 -23.96 20.16 -14.76
N LEU A 13 -25.12 20.52 -14.19
CA LEU A 13 -25.39 20.42 -12.76
C LEU A 13 -25.59 18.97 -12.31
N VAL A 14 -26.19 18.13 -13.16
CA VAL A 14 -26.39 16.69 -12.88
C VAL A 14 -25.07 15.92 -12.90
N LEU A 15 -24.13 16.30 -13.79
CA LEU A 15 -22.81 15.67 -13.85
C LEU A 15 -21.94 15.98 -12.63
N LEU A 16 -22.03 17.20 -12.07
CA LEU A 16 -21.31 17.55 -10.84
C LEU A 16 -21.84 16.81 -9.60
N ALA A 17 -23.14 16.54 -9.53
CA ALA A 17 -23.76 15.79 -8.42
C ALA A 17 -23.35 14.29 -8.43
N ALA A 18 -23.06 13.71 -9.60
CA ALA A 18 -22.62 12.31 -9.72
C ALA A 18 -21.17 12.09 -9.26
N LEU A 19 -20.35 13.14 -9.20
CA LEU A 19 -18.97 13.11 -8.70
C LEU A 19 -18.86 13.28 -7.17
N ALA A 20 -19.94 13.58 -6.47
CA ALA A 20 -20.03 13.51 -5.01
C ALA A 20 -20.03 12.02 -4.56
N GLY A 21 -19.03 11.30 -5.05
CA GLY A 21 -18.88 9.87 -4.98
C GLY A 21 -19.10 9.34 -3.57
N CYS A 22 -19.68 8.16 -3.50
CA CYS A 22 -19.93 7.34 -2.34
C CYS A 22 -18.67 7.21 -1.47
N ALA A 23 -18.42 8.18 -0.60
CA ALA A 23 -17.40 8.08 0.44
C ALA A 23 -17.91 7.03 1.43
N THR A 24 -17.48 5.77 1.24
CA THR A 24 -17.85 4.67 2.12
C THR A 24 -17.38 4.96 3.55
N PRO A 25 -18.27 4.84 4.55
CA PRO A 25 -17.90 5.04 5.94
C PRO A 25 -16.86 3.98 6.35
N GLN A 26 -15.81 4.44 7.02
CA GLN A 26 -14.77 3.57 7.56
C GLN A 26 -15.01 3.38 9.06
N TYR A 27 -15.06 2.12 9.46
CA TYR A 27 -15.24 1.73 10.85
C TYR A 27 -13.95 1.10 11.39
N GLN A 28 -13.61 1.42 12.62
CA GLN A 28 -12.52 0.79 13.36
C GLN A 28 -13.10 0.06 14.56
N THR A 29 -12.81 -1.23 14.67
CA THR A 29 -13.16 -2.01 15.85
C THR A 29 -12.01 -1.95 16.85
N THR A 30 -12.26 -1.40 18.03
CA THR A 30 -11.35 -1.38 19.16
C THR A 30 -11.79 -2.43 20.18
N VAL A 31 -10.82 -3.14 20.76
CA VAL A 31 -11.07 -4.11 21.83
C VAL A 31 -10.64 -3.50 23.15
N ARG A 32 -11.56 -3.44 24.10
CA ARG A 32 -11.31 -2.99 25.46
C ARG A 32 -11.43 -4.17 26.41
N LEU A 33 -10.40 -4.36 27.22
CA LEU A 33 -10.37 -5.37 28.26
C LEU A 33 -10.77 -4.72 29.60
N ILE A 34 -11.80 -5.27 30.26
CA ILE A 34 -12.29 -4.82 31.57
C ILE A 34 -11.82 -5.86 32.59
N PRO A 35 -10.96 -5.49 33.56
CA PRO A 35 -10.45 -6.42 34.57
C PRO A 35 -11.57 -6.87 35.53
N PRO A 36 -11.43 -8.06 36.15
CA PRO A 36 -12.36 -8.51 37.16
C PRO A 36 -12.34 -7.61 38.40
N ALA A 37 -13.48 -7.45 39.05
CA ALA A 37 -13.63 -6.56 40.23
C ALA A 37 -13.01 -7.16 41.49
N ASP A 38 -12.99 -8.48 41.63
CA ASP A 38 -12.50 -9.18 42.81
C ASP A 38 -10.97 -9.32 42.84
N ALA A 39 -10.40 -9.51 44.00
CA ALA A 39 -8.96 -9.59 44.18
C ALA A 39 -8.36 -10.87 43.60
N GLN A 40 -9.10 -11.97 43.61
CA GLN A 40 -8.64 -13.26 43.09
C GLN A 40 -8.56 -13.23 41.56
N GLY A 41 -9.58 -12.65 40.90
CA GLY A 41 -9.58 -12.46 39.47
C GLY A 41 -8.44 -11.55 39.02
N ARG A 42 -8.15 -10.46 39.75
CA ARG A 42 -7.01 -9.57 39.42
C ARG A 42 -5.65 -10.28 39.59
N ALA A 43 -5.49 -11.12 40.60
CA ALA A 43 -4.26 -11.92 40.77
C ALA A 43 -4.12 -12.93 39.61
N CYS A 44 -5.20 -13.59 39.20
CA CYS A 44 -5.24 -14.48 38.03
C CYS A 44 -4.83 -13.73 36.74
N VAL A 45 -5.33 -12.51 36.53
CA VAL A 45 -4.97 -11.69 35.36
C VAL A 45 -3.48 -11.33 35.40
N ALA A 46 -2.92 -11.03 36.53
CA ALA A 46 -1.46 -10.75 36.68
C ALA A 46 -0.62 -11.97 36.23
N ASP A 47 -1.04 -13.19 36.57
CA ASP A 47 -0.39 -14.43 36.09
C ASP A 47 -0.53 -14.61 34.59
N CYS A 48 -1.69 -14.24 33.98
CA CYS A 48 -1.86 -14.23 32.54
C CYS A 48 -0.91 -13.25 31.87
N GLU A 49 -0.72 -12.05 32.43
CA GLU A 49 0.23 -11.05 31.91
C GLU A 49 1.68 -11.54 31.99
N ALA A 50 2.07 -12.15 33.08
CA ALA A 50 3.41 -12.73 33.25
C ALA A 50 3.67 -13.81 32.19
N ARG A 51 2.69 -14.70 31.93
CA ARG A 51 2.78 -15.72 30.91
C ARG A 51 2.81 -15.13 29.47
N LYS A 52 2.03 -14.08 29.20
CA LYS A 52 2.08 -13.37 27.92
C LYS A 52 3.47 -12.78 27.68
N ASN A 53 4.04 -12.11 28.68
CA ASN A 53 5.35 -11.49 28.57
C ASN A 53 6.47 -12.52 28.36
N ALA A 54 6.41 -13.63 29.07
CA ALA A 54 7.34 -14.74 28.88
C ALA A 54 7.22 -15.36 27.48
N CYS A 55 5.98 -15.59 27.00
CA CYS A 55 5.70 -16.06 25.65
C CYS A 55 6.26 -15.11 24.60
N GLN A 56 6.05 -13.80 24.73
CA GLN A 56 6.56 -12.80 23.79
C GLN A 56 8.09 -12.76 23.78
N ALA A 57 8.73 -12.83 24.94
CA ALA A 57 10.19 -12.85 25.05
C ALA A 57 10.79 -14.09 24.35
N ASP A 58 10.22 -15.27 24.59
CA ASP A 58 10.65 -16.53 23.96
C ASP A 58 10.38 -16.51 22.45
N CYS A 59 9.22 -16.00 22.02
CA CYS A 59 8.89 -15.82 20.61
C CYS A 59 9.91 -14.92 19.89
N GLN A 60 10.24 -13.79 20.52
CA GLN A 60 11.24 -12.86 19.99
C GLN A 60 12.63 -13.48 19.90
N ALA A 61 13.04 -14.23 20.92
CA ALA A 61 14.32 -14.91 20.91
C ALA A 61 14.40 -15.96 19.78
N ARG A 62 13.34 -16.76 19.60
CA ARG A 62 13.25 -17.72 18.48
C ARG A 62 13.25 -17.04 17.12
N TYR A 63 12.52 -15.94 16.97
CA TYR A 63 12.52 -15.17 15.73
C TYR A 63 13.91 -14.63 15.39
N GLN A 64 14.60 -14.04 16.39
CA GLN A 64 15.96 -13.52 16.18
C GLN A 64 16.98 -14.64 15.85
N ALA A 65 16.87 -15.79 16.50
CA ALA A 65 17.70 -16.95 16.18
C ALA A 65 17.43 -17.44 14.74
N CYS A 66 16.16 -17.50 14.33
CA CYS A 66 15.79 -17.86 12.98
C CYS A 66 16.38 -16.87 11.95
N VAL A 67 16.19 -15.55 12.16
CA VAL A 67 16.74 -14.51 11.28
C VAL A 67 18.28 -14.62 11.17
N LYS A 68 18.96 -14.91 12.27
CA LYS A 68 20.41 -15.14 12.26
C LYS A 68 20.80 -16.39 11.43
N ASN A 69 20.02 -17.45 11.52
CA ASN A 69 20.29 -18.69 10.81
C ASN A 69 20.07 -18.60 9.31
N ILE A 70 19.23 -17.69 8.83
CA ILE A 70 18.98 -17.47 7.38
C ILE A 70 20.00 -16.53 6.72
N GLU A 71 20.86 -15.82 7.47
CA GLU A 71 21.84 -14.87 6.92
C GLU A 71 22.70 -15.44 5.77
N PRO A 72 23.23 -16.67 5.83
CA PRO A 72 23.98 -17.23 4.69
C PRO A 72 23.14 -17.38 3.42
N GLN A 73 21.83 -17.62 3.57
CA GLN A 73 20.88 -17.72 2.44
C GLN A 73 20.57 -16.35 1.84
N VAL A 74 20.58 -15.29 2.66
CA VAL A 74 20.33 -13.91 2.21
C VAL A 74 21.35 -13.50 1.16
N ASP A 75 22.64 -13.75 1.38
CA ASP A 75 23.71 -13.37 0.45
C ASP A 75 23.61 -14.12 -0.88
N ALA A 76 23.35 -15.42 -0.82
CA ALA A 76 23.14 -16.23 -2.01
C ALA A 76 21.91 -15.77 -2.82
N ARG A 77 20.81 -15.53 -2.13
CA ARG A 77 19.56 -15.06 -2.77
C ARG A 77 19.69 -13.65 -3.33
N TYR A 78 20.38 -12.76 -2.62
CA TYR A 78 20.63 -11.41 -3.08
C TYR A 78 21.44 -11.39 -4.38
N ALA A 79 22.46 -12.24 -4.49
CA ALA A 79 23.24 -12.38 -5.73
C ALA A 79 22.37 -12.85 -6.92
N GLU A 80 21.42 -13.77 -6.70
CA GLU A 80 20.46 -14.18 -7.73
C GLU A 80 19.52 -13.04 -8.15
N VAL A 81 18.95 -12.34 -7.17
CA VAL A 81 18.01 -11.22 -7.43
C VAL A 81 18.72 -10.09 -8.16
N LEU A 82 20.00 -9.82 -7.88
CA LEU A 82 20.80 -8.84 -8.63
C LEU A 82 20.97 -9.25 -10.10
N LYS A 83 21.24 -10.52 -10.40
CA LYS A 83 21.33 -11.00 -11.79
C LYS A 83 20.02 -10.83 -12.53
N GLN A 84 18.90 -11.12 -11.85
CA GLN A 84 17.57 -10.92 -12.43
C GLN A 84 17.27 -9.44 -12.68
N TYR A 85 17.60 -8.57 -11.73
CA TYR A 85 17.49 -7.13 -11.89
C TYR A 85 18.29 -6.61 -13.10
N GLU A 86 19.51 -7.10 -13.32
CA GLU A 86 20.31 -6.73 -14.49
C GLU A 86 19.63 -7.13 -15.81
N LEU A 87 18.99 -8.30 -15.86
CA LEU A 87 18.22 -8.73 -17.03
C LEU A 87 17.00 -7.84 -17.27
N GLU A 88 16.24 -7.55 -16.22
CA GLU A 88 15.08 -6.68 -16.29
C GLU A 88 15.47 -5.26 -16.73
N LEU A 89 16.60 -4.73 -16.23
CA LEU A 89 17.12 -3.42 -16.62
C LEU A 89 17.51 -3.39 -18.11
N ARG A 90 18.12 -4.46 -18.64
CA ARG A 90 18.43 -4.58 -20.08
C ARG A 90 17.16 -4.64 -20.92
N GLN A 91 16.14 -5.37 -20.47
CA GLN A 91 14.85 -5.46 -21.14
C GLN A 91 14.13 -4.10 -21.14
N TYR A 92 14.14 -3.42 -20.01
CA TYR A 92 13.60 -2.06 -19.88
C TYR A 92 14.29 -1.09 -20.84
N ALA A 93 15.63 -1.08 -20.88
CA ALA A 93 16.39 -0.22 -21.78
C ALA A 93 16.13 -0.55 -23.27
N ALA A 94 15.90 -1.81 -23.63
CA ALA A 94 15.53 -2.20 -24.98
C ALA A 94 14.10 -1.78 -25.32
N ALA A 95 13.16 -1.91 -24.40
CA ALA A 95 11.79 -1.47 -24.56
C ALA A 95 11.69 0.06 -24.69
N LEU A 96 12.45 0.80 -23.90
CA LEU A 96 12.53 2.27 -23.98
C LEU A 96 13.05 2.72 -25.35
N ARG A 97 14.12 2.11 -25.86
CA ARG A 97 14.64 2.42 -27.21
C ARG A 97 13.63 2.13 -28.32
N ARG A 98 12.86 1.04 -28.22
CA ARG A 98 11.79 0.76 -29.20
C ARG A 98 10.72 1.85 -29.15
N TYR A 99 10.29 2.22 -27.96
CA TYR A 99 9.29 3.26 -27.76
C TYR A 99 9.76 4.61 -28.34
N GLU A 100 11.01 5.01 -28.10
CA GLU A 100 11.60 6.22 -28.68
C GLU A 100 11.63 6.16 -30.23
N MET A 101 11.97 5.01 -30.81
CA MET A 101 11.93 4.81 -32.25
C MET A 101 10.49 4.88 -32.80
N GLU A 102 9.51 4.28 -32.12
CA GLU A 102 8.11 4.33 -32.51
C GLU A 102 7.60 5.77 -32.51
N LEU A 103 7.89 6.53 -31.46
CA LEU A 103 7.57 7.97 -31.41
C LEU A 103 8.22 8.75 -32.56
N HIS A 104 9.47 8.44 -32.87
CA HIS A 104 10.18 9.10 -33.97
C HIS A 104 9.55 8.76 -35.34
N PHE A 105 9.16 7.51 -35.58
CA PHE A 105 8.45 7.10 -36.79
C PHE A 105 7.06 7.70 -36.90
N GLU A 106 6.31 7.78 -35.80
CA GLU A 106 5.01 8.44 -35.75
C GLU A 106 5.14 9.93 -36.10
N TRP A 107 6.16 10.59 -35.56
CA TRP A 107 6.47 11.98 -35.88
C TRP A 107 6.82 12.16 -37.38
N LEU A 108 7.67 11.30 -37.93
CA LEU A 108 8.02 11.32 -39.37
C LEU A 108 6.80 11.03 -40.28
N ARG A 109 5.92 10.15 -39.86
CA ARG A 109 4.69 9.82 -40.61
C ARG A 109 3.68 10.98 -40.59
N SER A 110 3.64 11.75 -39.57
CA SER A 110 2.77 12.94 -39.46
C SER A 110 3.25 14.13 -40.29
N TYR A 111 4.52 14.12 -40.72
CA TYR A 111 5.16 15.26 -41.39
C TYR A 111 4.94 15.37 -42.93
N PRO A 112 4.57 14.33 -43.74
CA PRO A 112 4.77 14.42 -45.21
C PRO A 112 3.64 15.10 -45.98
N TYR A 113 2.54 15.52 -45.39
CA TYR A 113 1.41 16.05 -46.18
C TYR A 113 0.96 17.48 -45.86
N SER A 114 1.74 18.24 -45.13
CA SER A 114 1.38 19.61 -44.73
C SER A 114 2.19 20.70 -45.44
N TYR A 115 2.44 20.57 -46.75
CA TYR A 115 2.91 21.68 -47.57
C TYR A 115 1.92 21.88 -48.76
N PRO A 116 1.35 23.09 -48.98
CA PRO A 116 1.95 24.39 -48.75
C PRO A 116 1.07 25.45 -48.02
N TYR A 117 0.37 25.13 -46.97
CA TYR A 117 -0.32 26.16 -46.19
C TYR A 117 0.43 26.46 -44.90
N ARG A 118 1.08 27.62 -44.91
CA ARG A 118 1.66 28.29 -43.73
C ARG A 118 0.58 28.48 -42.68
N HIS A 119 0.48 27.56 -41.73
CA HIS A 119 -0.35 27.77 -40.55
C HIS A 119 0.25 28.88 -39.67
N PRO A 120 -0.56 29.83 -39.13
CA PRO A 120 -0.07 30.87 -38.25
C PRO A 120 0.62 30.28 -37.03
N TYR A 121 1.63 30.94 -36.55
CA TYR A 121 2.60 30.60 -35.51
C TYR A 121 2.03 30.16 -34.14
N TRP A 122 0.75 30.07 -33.96
CA TRP A 122 0.09 29.81 -32.69
C TRP A 122 -0.62 28.45 -32.62
N TRP A 123 -0.40 27.58 -33.60
CA TRP A 123 -0.85 26.19 -33.58
C TRP A 123 0.34 25.22 -33.66
N ASP A 124 1.42 25.52 -32.98
CA ASP A 124 2.39 24.47 -32.66
C ASP A 124 1.71 23.53 -31.64
N PRO A 125 1.55 22.23 -31.93
CA PRO A 125 1.17 21.28 -30.89
C PRO A 125 2.23 21.39 -29.80
N TRP A 126 1.82 21.83 -28.63
CA TRP A 126 2.59 22.17 -27.45
C TRP A 126 3.98 21.52 -27.43
N PRO A 127 5.08 22.30 -27.48
CA PRO A 127 6.41 21.79 -27.22
C PRO A 127 6.43 21.35 -25.75
N GLY A 128 6.37 20.04 -25.51
CA GLY A 128 6.44 19.49 -24.16
C GLY A 128 5.39 18.44 -23.81
N MET A 129 4.64 17.88 -24.74
CA MET A 129 3.82 16.73 -24.43
C MET A 129 4.74 15.52 -24.21
N TYR A 130 5.26 15.42 -22.98
CA TYR A 130 6.00 14.26 -22.51
C TYR A 130 5.01 13.11 -22.37
N PHE A 131 5.07 12.15 -23.28
CA PHE A 131 4.41 10.87 -23.11
C PHE A 131 5.32 9.99 -22.26
N PRO A 132 4.98 9.73 -20.99
CA PRO A 132 5.81 8.83 -20.20
C PRO A 132 5.80 7.44 -20.86
N PRO A 133 6.95 6.76 -20.90
CA PRO A 133 7.01 5.40 -21.44
C PRO A 133 6.04 4.49 -20.66
N PRO A 134 5.35 3.56 -21.35
CA PRO A 134 4.38 2.67 -20.70
C PRO A 134 5.04 1.64 -19.76
N TYR A 135 6.37 1.65 -19.67
CA TYR A 135 7.15 0.74 -18.86
C TYR A 135 7.68 1.43 -17.60
N ARG A 136 7.57 0.73 -16.46
CA ARG A 136 8.17 1.20 -15.21
C ARG A 136 9.62 0.74 -15.14
N GLU A 137 10.49 1.64 -14.70
CA GLU A 137 11.87 1.29 -14.40
C GLU A 137 11.91 0.24 -13.28
N PRO A 138 12.70 -0.85 -13.44
CA PRO A 138 12.89 -1.83 -12.39
C PRO A 138 13.49 -1.21 -11.14
N VAL A 139 12.97 -1.60 -9.98
CA VAL A 139 13.48 -1.10 -8.69
C VAL A 139 14.66 -1.94 -8.25
N MET A 140 15.78 -1.27 -7.96
CA MET A 140 16.98 -1.94 -7.48
C MET A 140 16.70 -2.71 -6.17
N PRO A 141 16.94 -4.03 -6.12
CA PRO A 141 16.74 -4.80 -4.91
C PRO A 141 17.77 -4.42 -3.85
N THR A 142 17.35 -4.49 -2.58
CA THR A 142 18.25 -4.28 -1.45
C THR A 142 18.46 -5.58 -0.69
N ARG A 143 19.64 -5.76 -0.09
CA ARG A 143 19.95 -6.91 0.76
C ARG A 143 18.96 -7.03 1.93
N GLU A 144 18.60 -5.89 2.54
CA GLU A 144 17.57 -5.81 3.57
C GLU A 144 16.20 -6.29 3.10
N GLY A 145 15.80 -5.90 1.90
CA GLY A 145 14.53 -6.35 1.31
C GLY A 145 14.51 -7.87 1.10
N VAL A 146 15.61 -8.46 0.66
CA VAL A 146 15.75 -9.92 0.53
C VAL A 146 15.72 -10.60 1.89
N ARG A 147 16.45 -10.06 2.90
CA ARG A 147 16.41 -10.55 4.27
C ARG A 147 14.99 -10.55 4.83
N ALA A 148 14.28 -9.40 4.72
CA ALA A 148 12.91 -9.25 5.22
C ALA A 148 11.96 -10.28 4.58
N ARG A 149 12.09 -10.53 3.27
CA ARG A 149 11.28 -11.53 2.56
C ARG A 149 11.58 -12.94 3.06
N LEU A 150 12.85 -13.32 3.12
CA LEU A 150 13.25 -14.64 3.62
C LEU A 150 12.83 -14.84 5.08
N ALA A 151 12.94 -13.82 5.92
CA ALA A 151 12.45 -13.87 7.30
C ALA A 151 10.94 -14.06 7.37
N ALA A 152 10.16 -13.36 6.53
CA ALA A 152 8.71 -13.52 6.48
C ALA A 152 8.29 -14.92 5.99
N GLU A 153 9.06 -15.54 5.10
CA GLU A 153 8.79 -16.87 4.54
C GLU A 153 9.19 -18.01 5.49
N ASN A 154 10.26 -17.84 6.28
CA ASN A 154 10.89 -18.94 7.03
C ASN A 154 10.82 -18.77 8.55
N CYS A 155 10.61 -17.54 9.06
CA CYS A 155 10.65 -17.27 10.49
C CYS A 155 9.26 -16.87 10.99
N GLN A 156 8.80 -17.60 12.01
CA GLN A 156 7.50 -17.32 12.63
C GLN A 156 7.60 -16.09 13.55
N ALA A 157 6.96 -15.00 13.14
CA ALA A 157 6.92 -13.75 13.91
C ALA A 157 5.80 -13.71 14.94
N ASP A 158 4.70 -14.44 14.70
CA ASP A 158 3.55 -14.55 15.61
C ASP A 158 3.48 -15.93 16.25
N CYS A 159 3.56 -15.99 17.55
CA CYS A 159 3.50 -17.22 18.35
C CYS A 159 2.16 -17.40 19.06
N GLY A 160 1.14 -16.62 18.73
CA GLY A 160 -0.18 -16.71 19.35
C GLY A 160 -0.25 -16.26 20.81
N CYS A 161 0.72 -15.48 21.29
CA CYS A 161 0.77 -15.05 22.71
C CYS A 161 -0.41 -14.16 23.08
N LEU A 162 -0.91 -13.31 22.16
CA LEU A 162 -2.04 -12.43 22.41
C LEU A 162 -3.36 -13.19 22.49
N PRO A 163 -3.73 -14.08 21.56
CA PRO A 163 -4.90 -14.91 21.69
C PRO A 163 -4.90 -15.79 22.97
N ALA A 164 -3.75 -16.33 23.35
CA ALA A 164 -3.61 -17.09 24.58
C ALA A 164 -3.84 -16.23 25.83
N TYR A 165 -3.34 -14.98 25.82
CA TYR A 165 -3.60 -14.01 26.88
C TYR A 165 -5.09 -13.65 26.96
N ASP A 166 -5.76 -13.36 25.83
CA ASP A 166 -7.17 -13.02 25.78
C ASP A 166 -8.04 -14.15 26.37
N ALA A 167 -7.73 -15.39 26.00
CA ALA A 167 -8.43 -16.56 26.58
C ALA A 167 -8.22 -16.71 28.08
N CYS A 168 -6.97 -16.49 28.54
CA CYS A 168 -6.62 -16.52 29.95
C CYS A 168 -7.34 -15.39 30.72
N PHE A 169 -7.33 -14.17 30.21
CA PHE A 169 -7.97 -13.01 30.79
C PHE A 169 -9.48 -13.21 31.02
N VAL A 170 -10.16 -13.73 30.01
CA VAL A 170 -11.59 -14.05 30.09
C VAL A 170 -11.81 -15.19 31.12
N GLY A 171 -10.94 -16.20 31.12
CA GLY A 171 -11.00 -17.30 32.10
C GLY A 171 -10.83 -16.84 33.56
N CYS A 172 -10.15 -15.70 33.79
CA CYS A 172 -10.02 -15.09 35.12
C CYS A 172 -11.25 -14.21 35.50
N GLY A 173 -12.31 -14.19 34.73
CA GLY A 173 -13.49 -13.36 34.96
C GLY A 173 -13.39 -11.95 34.35
N GLY A 174 -12.37 -11.67 33.56
CA GLY A 174 -12.27 -10.43 32.79
C GLY A 174 -13.28 -10.41 31.63
N GLN A 175 -13.64 -9.22 31.16
CA GLN A 175 -14.56 -9.05 30.04
C GLN A 175 -13.84 -8.43 28.84
N ARG A 176 -14.10 -8.97 27.65
CA ARG A 176 -13.63 -8.43 26.38
C ARG A 176 -14.79 -7.75 25.67
N VAL A 177 -14.74 -6.43 25.58
CA VAL A 177 -15.77 -5.62 24.91
C VAL A 177 -15.19 -5.12 23.59
N SER A 178 -15.84 -5.45 22.48
CA SER A 178 -15.50 -4.90 21.19
C SER A 178 -16.44 -3.73 20.86
N GLU A 179 -15.89 -2.58 20.57
CA GLU A 179 -16.62 -1.39 20.17
C GLU A 179 -16.19 -1.00 18.75
N THR A 180 -17.18 -0.87 17.87
CA THR A 180 -16.93 -0.46 16.50
C THR A 180 -17.36 1.01 16.34
N VAL A 181 -16.36 1.87 16.11
CA VAL A 181 -16.56 3.32 15.98
C VAL A 181 -16.28 3.71 14.53
N CYS A 182 -17.14 4.56 13.99
CA CYS A 182 -16.90 5.16 12.68
C CYS A 182 -15.79 6.21 12.82
N ILE A 183 -14.75 6.12 11.98
CA ILE A 183 -13.58 7.01 12.01
C ILE A 183 -13.49 7.97 10.83
N LYS A 184 -14.17 7.66 9.72
CA LYS A 184 -14.15 8.50 8.52
C LYS A 184 -15.44 8.35 7.74
N ASN A 185 -15.93 9.46 7.17
CA ASN A 185 -17.16 9.51 6.39
C ASN A 185 -18.38 8.97 7.16
N CYS A 186 -18.46 9.27 8.44
CA CYS A 186 -19.52 8.77 9.31
C CYS A 186 -20.87 9.34 8.92
N PRO A 187 -21.96 8.54 8.97
CA PRO A 187 -23.29 9.05 8.80
C PRO A 187 -23.61 10.06 9.95
N PRO A 188 -24.42 11.10 9.71
CA PRO A 188 -24.82 12.01 10.76
C PRO A 188 -25.57 11.26 11.86
N GLU A 189 -25.21 11.51 13.11
CA GLU A 189 -25.97 10.99 14.27
C GLU A 189 -27.41 11.50 14.18
N LYS A 190 -28.36 10.58 14.32
CA LYS A 190 -29.78 10.90 14.30
C LYS A 190 -30.25 11.41 15.65
#